data_ce972bab02ed6354d6ad3d253d76fc0b
#
_entry.id   ce972bab02ed6354d6ad3d253d76fc0b
#
_cell.length_a   1.000
_cell.length_b   1.000
_cell.length_c   1.000
_cell.angle_alpha   90.00
_cell.angle_beta   90.00
_cell.angle_gamma   90.00
#
_symmetry.space_group_name_H-M   'P 1'
#
loop_
_entity.id
_entity.type
_entity.pdbx_description
1 polymer ?
#
loop_
_entity_poly.entity_id
_entity_poly.type
_entity_poly.pdbx_seq_one_letter_code
_entity_poly.pdbx_strand_id
1 'polypeptide(L)'
;MKAVLKHELSGYFHSLTVYVFGAFLLVFVGIGSMLYNIQQAVANFEYVLGFISLIFVGLVPILTMRVLAEERKQRTDQLLYSLPITTTDIILGKYLALLVVFLIPLVIVAFYPLIFAKFGDVYLLTSYGSLIAFFIMGAALIAIGMFISSLTENLGMAAGICVAVVLFNYYSVSLADYISSSVIGSIIALVVLILIVGLIIK
;
A
#
# COMPACT_ATOMS: atom_id res chain seq x y z
N MET A 1 9.55 -21.53 -0.75
CA MET A 1 8.49 -20.55 -0.44
C MET A 1 8.05 -20.52 1.03
N LYS A 2 7.48 -21.61 1.64
CA LYS A 2 7.00 -21.57 3.05
C LYS A 2 8.08 -21.23 4.08
N ALA A 3 9.32 -21.72 3.92
CA ALA A 3 10.42 -21.42 4.82
C ALA A 3 10.83 -19.94 4.77
N VAL A 4 10.88 -19.36 3.58
CA VAL A 4 11.16 -17.92 3.36
C VAL A 4 10.07 -17.08 4.01
N LEU A 5 8.79 -17.40 3.74
CA LEU A 5 7.65 -16.70 4.35
C LEU A 5 7.70 -16.71 5.88
N LYS A 6 7.99 -17.86 6.50
CA LYS A 6 8.08 -17.98 7.96
C LYS A 6 9.25 -17.15 8.52
N HIS A 7 10.39 -17.17 7.85
CA HIS A 7 11.57 -16.40 8.23
C HIS A 7 11.29 -14.90 8.16
N GLU A 8 10.72 -14.43 7.04
CA GLU A 8 10.36 -13.02 6.83
C GLU A 8 9.33 -12.55 7.85
N LEU A 9 8.25 -13.32 8.07
CA LEU A 9 7.26 -12.98 9.09
C LEU A 9 7.88 -12.86 10.48
N SER A 10 8.75 -13.79 10.86
CA SER A 10 9.45 -13.71 12.14
C SER A 10 10.31 -12.44 12.22
N GLY A 11 11.02 -12.08 11.15
CA GLY A 11 11.79 -10.84 11.06
C GLY A 11 10.93 -9.59 11.20
N TYR A 12 9.80 -9.55 10.49
CA TYR A 12 8.87 -8.41 10.56
C TYR A 12 8.25 -8.24 11.94
N PHE A 13 7.85 -9.31 12.62
CA PHE A 13 7.30 -9.23 13.98
C PHE A 13 8.34 -8.84 15.04
N HIS A 14 9.62 -8.99 14.77
CA HIS A 14 10.69 -8.45 15.63
C HIS A 14 11.10 -7.02 15.24
N SER A 15 10.59 -6.51 14.13
CA SER A 15 10.89 -5.14 13.66
C SER A 15 9.87 -4.14 14.20
N LEU A 16 10.37 -3.02 14.69
CA LEU A 16 9.54 -1.88 15.11
C LEU A 16 8.67 -1.34 13.97
N THR A 17 9.13 -1.45 12.72
CA THR A 17 8.47 -0.92 11.51
C THR A 17 7.04 -1.43 11.34
N VAL A 18 6.79 -2.72 11.61
CA VAL A 18 5.46 -3.34 11.48
C VAL A 18 4.48 -2.79 12.51
N TYR A 19 4.93 -2.63 13.75
CA TYR A 19 4.10 -2.07 14.81
C TYR A 19 3.77 -0.60 14.56
N VAL A 20 4.75 0.17 14.09
CA VAL A 20 4.56 1.58 13.70
C VAL A 20 3.55 1.66 12.55
N PHE A 21 3.71 0.86 11.50
CA PHE A 21 2.76 0.80 10.38
C PHE A 21 1.34 0.47 10.85
N GLY A 22 1.18 -0.61 11.63
CA GLY A 22 -0.13 -1.02 12.14
C GLY A 22 -0.76 0.02 13.06
N ALA A 23 0.02 0.61 13.97
CA ALA A 23 -0.44 1.66 14.88
C ALA A 23 -0.90 2.90 14.11
N PHE A 24 -0.11 3.40 13.14
CA PHE A 24 -0.50 4.52 12.28
C PHE A 24 -1.81 4.24 11.55
N LEU A 25 -1.93 3.08 10.92
CA LEU A 25 -3.15 2.71 10.20
C LEU A 25 -4.36 2.72 11.14
N LEU A 26 -4.26 2.08 12.31
CA LEU A 26 -5.36 2.03 13.26
C LEU A 26 -5.73 3.40 13.86
N VAL A 27 -4.75 4.25 14.14
CA VAL A 27 -4.98 5.63 14.62
C VAL A 27 -5.76 6.43 13.58
N PHE A 28 -5.36 6.37 12.31
CA PHE A 28 -6.06 7.11 11.26
C PHE A 28 -7.43 6.53 10.93
N VAL A 29 -7.63 5.21 11.04
CA VAL A 29 -8.96 4.60 10.99
C VAL A 29 -9.83 5.14 12.13
N GLY A 30 -9.29 5.22 13.35
CA GLY A 30 -10.01 5.77 14.50
C GLY A 30 -10.38 7.24 14.30
N ILE A 31 -9.45 8.07 13.82
CA ILE A 31 -9.71 9.49 13.50
C ILE A 31 -10.78 9.61 12.40
N GLY A 32 -10.65 8.86 11.30
CA GLY A 32 -11.62 8.86 10.21
C GLY A 32 -13.01 8.42 10.67
N SER A 33 -13.09 7.39 11.51
CA SER A 33 -14.34 6.92 12.08
C SER A 33 -14.98 7.94 13.01
N MET A 34 -14.16 8.66 13.79
CA MET A 34 -14.65 9.76 14.63
C MET A 34 -15.23 10.90 13.79
N LEU A 35 -14.52 11.31 12.74
CA LEU A 35 -14.93 12.43 11.89
C LEU A 35 -16.17 12.13 11.06
N TYR A 36 -16.21 10.98 10.40
CA TYR A 36 -17.28 10.65 9.45
C TYR A 36 -18.45 9.91 10.12
N ASN A 37 -18.18 8.84 10.87
CA ASN A 37 -19.26 8.02 11.40
C ASN A 37 -19.87 8.61 12.67
N ILE A 38 -19.08 9.23 13.57
CA ILE A 38 -19.59 9.76 14.84
C ILE A 38 -20.04 11.21 14.70
N GLN A 39 -19.17 12.11 14.21
CA GLN A 39 -19.50 13.54 14.17
C GLN A 39 -20.47 13.91 13.05
N GLN A 40 -20.31 13.33 11.85
CA GLN A 40 -21.18 13.59 10.71
C GLN A 40 -22.37 12.62 10.63
N ALA A 41 -22.43 11.62 11.52
CA ALA A 41 -23.46 10.58 11.55
C ALA A 41 -23.64 9.85 10.20
N VAL A 42 -22.56 9.73 9.42
CA VAL A 42 -22.58 9.01 8.14
C VAL A 42 -22.39 7.52 8.40
N ALA A 43 -23.38 6.72 8.04
CA ALA A 43 -23.37 5.27 8.29
C ALA A 43 -22.36 4.50 7.42
N ASN A 44 -21.88 5.11 6.32
CA ASN A 44 -21.05 4.44 5.33
C ASN A 44 -19.57 4.44 5.73
N PHE A 45 -19.01 3.27 5.91
CA PHE A 45 -17.57 3.09 6.26
C PHE A 45 -16.61 3.40 5.10
N GLU A 46 -17.13 3.49 3.88
CA GLU A 46 -16.37 3.85 2.66
C GLU A 46 -15.66 5.20 2.77
N TYR A 47 -16.29 6.20 3.41
CA TYR A 47 -15.67 7.53 3.60
C TYR A 47 -14.43 7.47 4.48
N VAL A 48 -14.44 6.59 5.50
CA VAL A 48 -13.27 6.35 6.36
C VAL A 48 -12.14 5.74 5.55
N LEU A 49 -12.43 4.73 4.72
CA LEU A 49 -11.42 4.09 3.88
C LEU A 49 -10.90 5.04 2.79
N GLY A 50 -11.76 5.89 2.22
CA GLY A 50 -11.37 6.96 1.30
C GLY A 50 -10.39 7.95 1.94
N PHE A 51 -10.66 8.38 3.17
CA PHE A 51 -9.74 9.24 3.94
C PHE A 51 -8.40 8.56 4.17
N ILE A 52 -8.40 7.29 4.55
CA ILE A 52 -7.16 6.54 4.82
C ILE A 52 -6.38 6.28 3.54
N SER A 53 -7.02 6.17 2.38
CA SER A 53 -6.34 5.92 1.11
C SER A 53 -5.31 7.01 0.79
N LEU A 54 -5.56 8.27 1.14
CA LEU A 54 -4.59 9.36 1.02
C LEU A 54 -3.40 9.16 1.96
N ILE A 55 -3.66 8.76 3.21
CA ILE A 55 -2.62 8.54 4.22
C ILE A 55 -1.77 7.33 3.87
N PHE A 56 -2.36 6.36 3.19
CA PHE A 56 -1.69 5.17 2.70
C PHE A 56 -0.53 5.48 1.74
N VAL A 57 -0.57 6.63 1.06
CA VAL A 57 0.56 7.17 0.26
C VAL A 57 1.85 7.27 1.08
N GLY A 58 1.76 7.70 2.34
CA GLY A 58 2.92 7.76 3.24
C GLY A 58 3.24 6.41 3.91
N LEU A 59 2.22 5.60 4.19
CA LEU A 59 2.38 4.34 4.91
C LEU A 59 3.02 3.22 4.07
N VAL A 60 2.67 3.13 2.78
CA VAL A 60 3.24 2.10 1.88
C VAL A 60 4.75 2.21 1.75
N PRO A 61 5.34 3.39 1.50
CA PRO A 61 6.79 3.54 1.44
C PRO A 61 7.49 3.11 2.74
N ILE A 62 6.92 3.45 3.90
CA ILE A 62 7.49 3.06 5.20
C ILE A 62 7.58 1.54 5.33
N LEU A 63 6.55 0.83 4.87
CA LEU A 63 6.50 -0.62 4.92
C LEU A 63 7.44 -1.27 3.89
N THR A 64 7.51 -0.71 2.67
CA THR A 64 8.18 -1.36 1.52
C THR A 64 9.62 -0.93 1.31
N MET A 65 10.04 0.27 1.77
CA MET A 65 11.37 0.81 1.51
C MET A 65 12.52 -0.09 1.99
N ARG A 66 12.30 -0.86 3.06
CA ARG A 66 13.34 -1.71 3.69
C ARG A 66 13.45 -3.11 3.09
N VAL A 67 12.42 -3.57 2.38
CA VAL A 67 12.27 -4.99 2.01
C VAL A 67 13.43 -5.52 1.17
N LEU A 68 13.87 -4.77 0.18
CA LEU A 68 14.98 -5.17 -0.70
C LEU A 68 16.15 -4.19 -0.64
N ALA A 69 15.90 -2.90 -0.45
CA ALA A 69 16.95 -1.89 -0.39
C ALA A 69 17.89 -2.10 0.84
N GLU A 70 17.34 -2.52 1.98
CA GLU A 70 18.14 -2.80 3.18
C GLU A 70 19.03 -4.03 3.00
N GLU A 71 18.54 -5.09 2.38
CA GLU A 71 19.30 -6.31 2.11
C GLU A 71 20.44 -6.05 1.13
N ARG A 72 20.19 -5.27 0.07
CA ARG A 72 21.25 -4.84 -0.86
C ARG A 72 22.30 -3.99 -0.17
N LYS A 73 21.89 -3.03 0.65
CA LYS A 73 22.81 -2.18 1.41
C LYS A 73 23.69 -3.00 2.35
N GLN A 74 23.15 -4.04 2.97
CA GLN A 74 23.88 -4.94 3.88
C GLN A 74 24.58 -6.09 3.15
N ARG A 75 24.42 -6.22 1.82
CA ARG A 75 24.92 -7.32 0.98
C ARG A 75 24.48 -8.71 1.45
N THR A 76 23.36 -8.78 2.16
CA THR A 76 22.77 -10.05 2.63
C THR A 76 22.00 -10.76 1.52
N ASP A 77 21.67 -10.06 0.44
CA ASP A 77 21.12 -10.60 -0.79
C ASP A 77 22.01 -11.69 -1.41
N GLN A 78 23.34 -11.52 -1.36
CA GLN A 78 24.30 -12.52 -1.87
C GLN A 78 24.21 -13.85 -1.13
N LEU A 79 23.97 -13.83 0.19
CA LEU A 79 23.76 -15.03 0.98
C LEU A 79 22.44 -15.73 0.59
N LEU A 80 21.40 -14.96 0.31
CA LEU A 80 20.11 -15.49 -0.10
C LEU A 80 20.16 -16.18 -1.47
N TYR A 81 20.94 -15.61 -2.41
CA TYR A 81 21.16 -16.18 -3.75
C TYR A 81 22.10 -17.41 -3.76
N SER A 82 22.87 -17.63 -2.71
CA SER A 82 23.72 -18.83 -2.58
C SER A 82 22.92 -20.07 -2.12
N LEU A 83 21.70 -19.90 -1.64
CA LEU A 83 20.83 -21.00 -1.25
C LEU A 83 20.17 -21.66 -2.48
N PRO A 84 19.88 -22.96 -2.47
CA PRO A 84 19.20 -23.66 -3.56
C PRO A 84 17.70 -23.34 -3.60
N ILE A 85 17.36 -22.04 -3.68
CA ILE A 85 16.00 -21.51 -3.69
C ILE A 85 15.84 -20.63 -4.94
N THR A 86 14.69 -20.68 -5.61
CA THR A 86 14.43 -19.84 -6.78
C THR A 86 14.21 -18.38 -6.35
N THR A 87 14.66 -17.43 -7.18
CA THR A 87 14.43 -15.99 -6.95
C THR A 87 12.94 -15.65 -6.83
N THR A 88 12.10 -16.36 -7.57
CA THR A 88 10.64 -16.26 -7.50
C THR A 88 10.11 -16.64 -6.12
N ASP A 89 10.62 -17.71 -5.51
CA ASP A 89 10.21 -18.12 -4.16
C ASP A 89 10.57 -17.09 -3.09
N ILE A 90 11.70 -16.40 -3.29
CA ILE A 90 12.17 -15.34 -2.39
C ILE A 90 11.23 -14.13 -2.50
N ILE A 91 11.01 -13.63 -3.72
CA ILE A 91 10.17 -12.43 -3.96
C ILE A 91 8.73 -12.67 -3.52
N LEU A 92 8.13 -13.80 -3.90
CA LEU A 92 6.78 -14.16 -3.49
C LEU A 92 6.68 -14.38 -1.98
N GLY A 93 7.70 -14.97 -1.35
CA GLY A 93 7.73 -15.14 0.09
C GLY A 93 7.71 -13.80 0.84
N LYS A 94 8.51 -12.83 0.40
CA LYS A 94 8.54 -11.46 0.94
C LYS A 94 7.23 -10.72 0.70
N TYR A 95 6.70 -10.78 -0.50
CA TYR A 95 5.43 -10.15 -0.84
C TYR A 95 4.27 -10.68 0.02
N LEU A 96 4.16 -12.00 0.15
CA LEU A 96 3.14 -12.61 1.00
C LEU A 96 3.32 -12.25 2.47
N ALA A 97 4.56 -12.14 2.95
CA ALA A 97 4.82 -11.70 4.32
C ALA A 97 4.32 -10.26 4.57
N LEU A 98 4.56 -9.35 3.62
CA LEU A 98 4.03 -7.97 3.69
C LEU A 98 2.50 -7.93 3.65
N LEU A 99 1.88 -8.76 2.82
CA LEU A 99 0.42 -8.87 2.77
C LEU A 99 -0.16 -9.35 4.09
N VAL A 100 0.48 -10.31 4.76
CA VAL A 100 0.06 -10.77 6.10
C VAL A 100 0.19 -9.65 7.12
N VAL A 101 1.30 -8.90 7.10
CA VAL A 101 1.51 -7.72 7.96
C VAL A 101 0.43 -6.67 7.75
N PHE A 102 0.04 -6.42 6.50
CA PHE A 102 -1.04 -5.48 6.16
C PHE A 102 -2.43 -6.01 6.57
N LEU A 103 -2.66 -7.31 6.42
CA LEU A 103 -3.94 -7.96 6.76
C LEU A 103 -4.27 -7.86 8.25
N ILE A 104 -3.27 -7.94 9.14
CA ILE A 104 -3.48 -7.94 10.59
C ILE A 104 -4.25 -6.70 11.08
N PRO A 105 -3.79 -5.47 10.84
CA PRO A 105 -4.56 -4.29 11.23
C PRO A 105 -5.90 -4.19 10.49
N LEU A 106 -5.99 -4.69 9.24
CA LEU A 106 -7.23 -4.67 8.48
C LEU A 106 -8.30 -5.59 9.09
N VAL A 107 -7.91 -6.74 9.65
CA VAL A 107 -8.83 -7.62 10.41
C VAL A 107 -9.40 -6.88 11.63
N ILE A 108 -8.58 -6.07 12.32
CA ILE A 108 -9.08 -5.24 13.43
C ILE A 108 -10.08 -4.21 12.91
N VAL A 109 -9.76 -3.56 11.78
CA VAL A 109 -10.65 -2.58 11.13
C VAL A 109 -11.98 -3.21 10.70
N ALA A 110 -12.00 -4.48 10.32
CA ALA A 110 -13.22 -5.19 9.93
C ALA A 110 -14.26 -5.33 11.06
N PHE A 111 -13.87 -5.12 12.33
CA PHE A 111 -14.83 -5.05 13.44
C PHE A 111 -15.57 -3.73 13.54
N TYR A 112 -15.08 -2.63 12.96
CA TYR A 112 -15.70 -1.31 13.04
C TYR A 112 -17.12 -1.29 12.45
N PRO A 113 -17.39 -1.78 11.23
CA PRO A 113 -18.75 -1.81 10.68
C PRO A 113 -19.71 -2.61 11.54
N LEU A 114 -19.26 -3.71 12.19
CA LEU A 114 -20.10 -4.51 13.10
C LEU A 114 -20.46 -3.74 14.37
N ILE A 115 -19.53 -2.95 14.90
CA ILE A 115 -19.77 -2.11 16.07
C ILE A 115 -20.77 -1.02 15.72
N PHE A 116 -20.58 -0.33 14.60
CA PHE A 116 -21.46 0.75 14.16
C PHE A 116 -22.86 0.25 13.82
N ALA A 117 -23.02 -0.95 13.27
CA ALA A 117 -24.30 -1.57 12.99
C ALA A 117 -25.19 -1.80 14.23
N LYS A 118 -24.60 -1.74 15.45
CA LYS A 118 -25.38 -1.79 16.70
C LYS A 118 -25.99 -0.43 17.08
N PHE A 119 -25.48 0.66 16.52
CA PHE A 119 -25.86 2.02 16.88
C PHE A 119 -26.60 2.76 15.75
N GLY A 120 -26.66 2.20 14.55
CA GLY A 120 -27.35 2.79 13.41
C GLY A 120 -27.44 1.86 12.21
N ASP A 121 -28.16 2.31 11.17
CA ASP A 121 -28.35 1.55 9.94
C ASP A 121 -27.10 1.62 9.05
N VAL A 122 -26.22 0.62 9.16
CA VAL A 122 -24.99 0.49 8.37
C VAL A 122 -25.19 -0.55 7.27
N TYR A 123 -24.86 -0.18 6.04
CA TYR A 123 -24.85 -1.12 4.90
C TYR A 123 -23.62 -2.03 4.98
N LEU A 124 -23.75 -3.14 5.71
CA LEU A 124 -22.63 -4.08 5.97
C LEU A 124 -22.01 -4.62 4.67
N LEU A 125 -22.83 -4.96 3.67
CA LEU A 125 -22.33 -5.51 2.41
C LEU A 125 -21.41 -4.52 1.68
N THR A 126 -21.79 -3.25 1.62
CA THR A 126 -21.00 -2.18 1.01
C THR A 126 -19.72 -1.91 1.81
N SER A 127 -19.83 -1.89 3.14
CA SER A 127 -18.69 -1.68 4.04
C SER A 127 -17.63 -2.79 3.92
N TYR A 128 -18.03 -4.05 3.83
CA TYR A 128 -17.09 -5.17 3.61
C TYR A 128 -16.57 -5.20 2.17
N GLY A 129 -17.40 -4.84 1.18
CA GLY A 129 -16.96 -4.69 -0.20
C GLY A 129 -15.86 -3.65 -0.34
N SER A 130 -16.00 -2.50 0.30
CA SER A 130 -14.98 -1.44 0.32
C SER A 130 -13.71 -1.85 1.09
N LEU A 131 -13.80 -2.65 2.15
CA LEU A 131 -12.64 -3.22 2.85
C LEU A 131 -11.84 -4.18 1.96
N ILE A 132 -12.53 -5.03 1.19
CA ILE A 132 -11.88 -5.93 0.23
C ILE A 132 -11.21 -5.11 -0.88
N ALA A 133 -11.89 -4.11 -1.42
CA ALA A 133 -11.31 -3.21 -2.43
C ALA A 133 -10.07 -2.47 -1.89
N PHE A 134 -10.12 -1.99 -0.65
CA PHE A 134 -8.98 -1.36 0.02
C PHE A 134 -7.81 -2.33 0.21
N PHE A 135 -8.08 -3.59 0.55
CA PHE A 135 -7.05 -4.63 0.64
C PHE A 135 -6.38 -4.89 -0.72
N ILE A 136 -7.16 -5.01 -1.79
CA ILE A 136 -6.64 -5.23 -3.15
C ILE A 136 -5.80 -4.02 -3.60
N MET A 137 -6.29 -2.80 -3.36
CA MET A 137 -5.54 -1.58 -3.63
C MET A 137 -4.21 -1.56 -2.87
N GLY A 138 -4.23 -1.85 -1.58
CA GLY A 138 -3.02 -1.91 -0.75
C GLY A 138 -2.04 -2.98 -1.21
N ALA A 139 -2.54 -4.15 -1.61
CA ALA A 139 -1.72 -5.23 -2.17
C ALA A 139 -1.00 -4.79 -3.46
N ALA A 140 -1.70 -4.08 -4.35
CA ALA A 140 -1.11 -3.53 -5.56
C ALA A 140 -0.04 -2.47 -5.25
N LEU A 141 -0.30 -1.56 -4.31
CA LEU A 141 0.65 -0.52 -3.90
C LEU A 141 1.89 -1.13 -3.22
N ILE A 142 1.72 -2.16 -2.40
CA ILE A 142 2.84 -2.90 -1.78
C ILE A 142 3.71 -3.56 -2.86
N ALA A 143 3.11 -4.15 -3.91
CA ALA A 143 3.86 -4.73 -5.03
C ALA A 143 4.70 -3.66 -5.76
N ILE A 144 4.12 -2.50 -6.04
CA ILE A 144 4.82 -1.35 -6.65
C ILE A 144 5.94 -0.88 -5.73
N GLY A 145 5.69 -0.70 -4.43
CA GLY A 145 6.70 -0.28 -3.47
C GLY A 145 7.86 -1.26 -3.35
N MET A 146 7.56 -2.57 -3.36
CA MET A 146 8.59 -3.61 -3.35
C MET A 146 9.42 -3.60 -4.65
N PHE A 147 8.80 -3.38 -5.80
CA PHE A 147 9.50 -3.21 -7.06
C PHE A 147 10.46 -2.01 -7.01
N ILE A 148 10.00 -0.85 -6.53
CA ILE A 148 10.83 0.36 -6.38
C ILE A 148 11.99 0.11 -5.42
N SER A 149 11.73 -0.58 -4.30
CA SER A 149 12.77 -0.98 -3.33
C SER A 149 13.85 -1.88 -3.96
N SER A 150 13.52 -2.62 -5.02
CA SER A 150 14.49 -3.45 -5.75
C SER A 150 15.42 -2.67 -6.67
N LEU A 151 15.08 -1.43 -7.02
CA LEU A 151 15.84 -0.63 -7.98
C LEU A 151 16.99 0.18 -7.34
N THR A 152 16.97 0.38 -6.02
CA THR A 152 17.95 1.23 -5.33
C THR A 152 18.41 0.63 -4.02
N GLU A 153 19.69 0.90 -3.66
CA GLU A 153 20.27 0.52 -2.37
C GLU A 153 20.07 1.59 -1.29
N ASN A 154 19.61 2.78 -1.69
CA ASN A 154 19.37 3.89 -0.78
C ASN A 154 17.92 3.91 -0.32
N LEU A 155 17.69 3.65 0.98
CA LEU A 155 16.34 3.64 1.56
C LEU A 155 15.58 4.96 1.36
N GLY A 156 16.27 6.11 1.46
CA GLY A 156 15.65 7.42 1.27
C GLY A 156 15.18 7.63 -0.18
N MET A 157 15.99 7.21 -1.16
CA MET A 157 15.60 7.25 -2.57
C MET A 157 14.45 6.30 -2.86
N ALA A 158 14.49 5.07 -2.32
CA ALA A 158 13.39 4.11 -2.46
C ALA A 158 12.07 4.70 -1.93
N ALA A 159 12.11 5.29 -0.73
CA ALA A 159 10.94 5.92 -0.12
C ALA A 159 10.43 7.10 -0.96
N GLY A 160 11.33 8.00 -1.39
CA GLY A 160 10.95 9.18 -2.18
C GLY A 160 10.31 8.83 -3.53
N ILE A 161 10.90 7.89 -4.27
CA ILE A 161 10.33 7.41 -5.54
C ILE A 161 8.99 6.71 -5.30
N CYS A 162 8.89 5.88 -4.25
CA CYS A 162 7.65 5.19 -3.90
C CYS A 162 6.53 6.20 -3.57
N VAL A 163 6.81 7.23 -2.74
CA VAL A 163 5.85 8.31 -2.45
C VAL A 163 5.39 8.99 -3.75
N ALA A 164 6.32 9.35 -4.64
CA ALA A 164 5.98 10.02 -5.90
C ALA A 164 5.08 9.15 -6.78
N VAL A 165 5.38 7.85 -6.92
CA VAL A 165 4.58 6.92 -7.72
C VAL A 165 3.20 6.70 -7.12
N VAL A 166 3.11 6.52 -5.79
CA VAL A 166 1.82 6.33 -5.11
C VAL A 166 0.97 7.59 -5.15
N LEU A 167 1.57 8.79 -4.99
CA LEU A 167 0.88 10.07 -5.18
C LEU A 167 0.36 10.22 -6.60
N PHE A 168 1.20 9.93 -7.60
CA PHE A 168 0.78 9.97 -9.00
C PHE A 168 -0.40 9.03 -9.26
N ASN A 169 -0.35 7.81 -8.73
CA ASN A 169 -1.45 6.86 -8.82
C ASN A 169 -2.73 7.40 -8.16
N TYR A 170 -2.61 7.98 -6.95
CA TYR A 170 -3.74 8.54 -6.22
C TYR A 170 -4.41 9.69 -6.99
N TYR A 171 -3.61 10.62 -7.52
CA TYR A 171 -4.13 11.77 -8.25
C TYR A 171 -4.46 11.48 -9.71
N SER A 172 -4.10 10.32 -10.26
CA SER A 172 -4.35 9.96 -11.66
C SER A 172 -5.84 9.97 -12.01
N VAL A 173 -6.70 9.59 -11.08
CA VAL A 173 -8.16 9.65 -11.24
C VAL A 173 -8.63 11.09 -11.39
N SER A 174 -8.19 11.99 -10.50
CA SER A 174 -8.55 13.42 -10.59
C SER A 174 -7.95 14.08 -11.83
N LEU A 175 -6.75 13.67 -12.26
CA LEU A 175 -6.14 14.16 -13.50
C LEU A 175 -6.93 13.72 -14.73
N ALA A 176 -7.54 12.55 -14.70
CA ALA A 176 -8.38 12.04 -15.79
C ALA A 176 -9.59 12.96 -16.04
N ASP A 177 -10.12 13.59 -14.99
CA ASP A 177 -11.25 14.53 -15.11
C ASP A 177 -10.89 15.83 -15.86
N TYR A 178 -9.60 16.20 -15.86
CA TYR A 178 -9.08 17.36 -16.61
C TYR A 178 -8.71 17.00 -18.05
N ILE A 179 -8.56 15.72 -18.38
CA ILE A 179 -8.27 15.31 -19.75
C ILE A 179 -9.60 15.28 -20.50
N SER A 180 -9.68 16.11 -21.55
CA SER A 180 -10.87 16.16 -22.42
C SER A 180 -11.29 14.76 -22.84
N SER A 181 -12.57 14.45 -22.75
CA SER A 181 -13.18 13.20 -23.21
C SER A 181 -13.10 13.03 -24.74
N SER A 182 -12.53 14.00 -25.47
CA SER A 182 -12.28 13.89 -26.90
C SER A 182 -11.10 12.93 -27.16
N VAL A 183 -11.23 12.09 -28.17
CA VAL A 183 -10.20 11.13 -28.60
C VAL A 183 -8.85 11.83 -28.85
N ILE A 184 -8.88 13.03 -29.40
CA ILE A 184 -7.69 13.86 -29.70
C ILE A 184 -6.99 14.27 -28.39
N GLY A 185 -7.74 14.71 -27.39
CA GLY A 185 -7.19 15.09 -26.06
C GLY A 185 -6.52 13.90 -25.35
N SER A 186 -7.12 12.72 -25.42
CA SER A 186 -6.57 11.50 -24.84
C SER A 186 -5.26 11.08 -25.50
N ILE A 187 -5.17 11.17 -26.83
CA ILE A 187 -3.95 10.87 -27.59
C ILE A 187 -2.83 11.86 -27.24
N ILE A 188 -3.13 13.15 -27.16
CA ILE A 188 -2.14 14.18 -26.78
C ILE A 188 -1.62 13.91 -25.36
N ALA A 189 -2.50 13.62 -24.39
CA ALA A 189 -2.11 13.32 -23.02
C ALA A 189 -1.20 12.09 -22.94
N LEU A 190 -1.49 11.03 -23.71
CA LEU A 190 -0.69 9.82 -23.77
C LEU A 190 0.69 10.07 -24.37
N VAL A 191 0.78 10.88 -25.44
CA VAL A 191 2.07 11.26 -26.06
C VAL A 191 2.91 12.09 -25.09
N VAL A 192 2.31 13.06 -24.40
CA VAL A 192 3.02 13.88 -23.39
C VAL A 192 3.54 13.00 -22.25
N LEU A 193 2.76 12.05 -21.76
CA LEU A 193 3.16 11.12 -20.70
C LEU A 193 4.33 10.24 -21.14
N ILE A 194 4.32 9.72 -22.36
CA ILE A 194 5.43 8.92 -22.93
C ILE A 194 6.69 9.79 -23.05
N LEU A 195 6.58 11.04 -23.47
CA LEU A 195 7.71 11.96 -23.58
C LEU A 195 8.32 12.27 -22.20
N ILE A 196 7.48 12.51 -21.18
CA ILE A 196 7.94 12.76 -19.79
C ILE A 196 8.68 11.53 -19.26
N VAL A 197 8.10 10.34 -19.41
CA VAL A 197 8.74 9.07 -18.96
C VAL A 197 10.05 8.85 -19.72
N GLY A 198 10.10 9.10 -21.02
CA GLY A 198 11.32 9.00 -21.82
C GLY A 198 12.43 9.98 -21.41
N LEU A 199 12.06 11.18 -20.93
CA LEU A 199 13.01 12.16 -20.39
C LEU A 199 13.56 11.77 -19.02
N ILE A 200 12.74 11.12 -18.18
CA ILE A 200 13.15 10.67 -16.84
C ILE A 200 14.09 9.47 -16.91
N ILE A 201 13.91 8.59 -17.92
CA ILE A 201 14.75 7.38 -18.10
C ILE A 201 16.10 7.69 -18.74
N LYS A 202 16.28 8.86 -19.37
CA LYS A 202 17.51 9.30 -20.01
C LYS A 202 18.44 10.04 -19.03
#